data_0bd5c2257d1af8f4f514a6dc5f376289
#
_entry.id   0bd5c2257d1af8f4f514a6dc5f376289
#
_cell.length_a   1.000
_cell.length_b   1.000
_cell.length_c   1.000
_cell.angle_alpha   90.00
_cell.angle_beta   90.00
_cell.angle_gamma   90.00
#
_symmetry.space_group_name_H-M   'P 1'
#
loop_
_entity.id
_entity.type
_entity.pdbx_description
1 polymer ?
#
loop_
_entity_poly.entity_id
_entity_poly.type
_entity_poly.pdbx_seq_one_letter_code
_entity_poly.pdbx_strand_id
1 'polypeptide(L)'
;MGWCTTFDLDRFLTVAGGYLTARAAENTLLLSAAQAAYATRDNRPGHDVKGPPGALFGWWEPPDGSGPRGAFLHDPSAPVLIAGRAPEIAAALAAELPKAGRAMSGVDAPREAADAFAAAWSQRAGVGVRVNRHSRVYRMAGAVPEQHGLFAGPAGQLRRATGADRELLVAWVKAFKAEVGELATAAETTVDDLLCYGGAAFWEANGVPVAMAAVTRPVAATVRISMMYTPPERRRSGYGSAVTLAVSRAVLAPPEAGGASAITEVVMITEGKKPDRVAARLGYELVGERVVLRFGPLTGPTPRFPTGPVPRLRG
;
A
#
# COMPACT_ATOMS: atom_id res chain seq x y z
N MET A 1 -9.10 16.16 -23.45
CA MET A 1 -8.10 15.59 -22.57
C MET A 1 -8.76 15.15 -21.30
N GLY A 2 -8.28 14.03 -20.73
CA GLY A 2 -9.05 13.39 -19.70
C GLY A 2 -8.48 12.03 -19.31
N TRP A 3 -9.31 11.21 -18.74
CA TRP A 3 -8.97 9.84 -18.40
C TRP A 3 -8.94 8.94 -19.65
N CYS A 4 -7.80 8.28 -19.85
CA CYS A 4 -7.66 7.16 -20.77
C CYS A 4 -7.79 5.87 -19.97
N THR A 5 -8.54 4.89 -20.46
CA THR A 5 -8.79 3.63 -19.77
C THR A 5 -8.38 2.44 -20.63
N THR A 6 -7.98 1.35 -19.96
CA THR A 6 -7.58 0.10 -20.63
C THR A 6 -7.80 -1.10 -19.70
N PHE A 7 -8.03 -2.26 -20.28
CA PHE A 7 -7.94 -3.56 -19.57
C PHE A 7 -6.55 -4.21 -19.71
N ASP A 8 -5.69 -3.60 -20.50
CA ASP A 8 -4.33 -4.09 -20.77
C ASP A 8 -3.35 -3.50 -19.75
N LEU A 9 -2.85 -4.36 -18.86
CA LEU A 9 -1.88 -4.00 -17.82
C LEU A 9 -0.54 -3.55 -18.41
N ASP A 10 -0.06 -4.19 -19.50
CA ASP A 10 1.22 -3.86 -20.12
C ASP A 10 1.15 -2.44 -20.74
N ARG A 11 0.04 -2.13 -21.42
CA ARG A 11 -0.22 -0.78 -21.91
C ARG A 11 -0.28 0.25 -20.79
N PHE A 12 -0.97 -0.08 -19.70
CA PHE A 12 -1.05 0.79 -18.54
C PHE A 12 0.34 1.08 -17.94
N LEU A 13 1.15 0.04 -17.73
CA LEU A 13 2.49 0.19 -17.16
C LEU A 13 3.45 0.90 -18.12
N THR A 14 3.30 0.72 -19.44
CA THR A 14 4.09 1.44 -20.42
C THR A 14 3.85 2.95 -20.35
N VAL A 15 2.60 3.39 -20.16
CA VAL A 15 2.26 4.82 -20.16
C VAL A 15 2.40 5.41 -18.75
N ALA A 16 1.81 4.78 -17.74
CA ALA A 16 1.73 5.34 -16.39
C ALA A 16 2.89 4.91 -15.48
N GLY A 17 3.70 3.93 -15.89
CA GLY A 17 4.76 3.36 -15.05
C GLY A 17 5.78 4.41 -14.58
N GLY A 18 6.25 5.28 -15.47
CA GLY A 18 7.18 6.36 -15.12
C GLY A 18 6.60 7.34 -14.09
N TYR A 19 5.33 7.72 -14.24
CA TYR A 19 4.62 8.57 -13.29
C TYR A 19 4.51 7.90 -11.90
N LEU A 20 4.18 6.61 -11.87
CA LEU A 20 4.01 5.86 -10.62
C LEU A 20 5.35 5.66 -9.90
N THR A 21 6.41 5.32 -10.63
CA THR A 21 7.73 5.03 -10.07
C THR A 21 8.47 6.29 -9.63
N ALA A 22 8.20 7.45 -10.23
CA ALA A 22 8.77 8.73 -9.80
C ALA A 22 8.41 9.09 -8.34
N ARG A 23 7.33 8.51 -7.79
CA ARG A 23 6.90 8.63 -6.39
C ARG A 23 6.48 7.27 -5.85
N ALA A 24 7.41 6.31 -5.90
CA ALA A 24 7.14 4.91 -5.59
C ALA A 24 6.59 4.72 -4.17
N ALA A 25 7.09 5.45 -3.18
CA ALA A 25 6.60 5.40 -1.81
C ALA A 25 5.11 5.78 -1.69
N GLU A 26 4.70 6.91 -2.31
CA GLU A 26 3.30 7.36 -2.29
C GLU A 26 2.38 6.43 -3.09
N ASN A 27 2.89 5.84 -4.17
CA ASN A 27 2.17 5.00 -5.10
C ASN A 27 2.31 3.49 -4.81
N THR A 28 2.94 3.13 -3.68
CA THR A 28 3.29 1.74 -3.34
C THR A 28 2.11 0.76 -3.41
N LEU A 29 0.90 1.19 -3.02
CA LEU A 29 -0.29 0.33 -3.08
C LEU A 29 -0.68 0.02 -4.52
N LEU A 30 -0.70 1.02 -5.40
CA LEU A 30 -1.05 0.81 -6.80
C LEU A 30 0.03 0.01 -7.53
N LEU A 31 1.30 0.29 -7.28
CA LEU A 31 2.43 -0.47 -7.81
C LEU A 31 2.39 -1.94 -7.35
N SER A 32 2.14 -2.19 -6.06
CA SER A 32 1.99 -3.56 -5.55
C SER A 32 0.77 -4.28 -6.13
N ALA A 33 -0.35 -3.58 -6.32
CA ALA A 33 -1.55 -4.16 -6.93
C ALA A 33 -1.32 -4.49 -8.41
N ALA A 34 -0.63 -3.61 -9.15
CA ALA A 34 -0.26 -3.88 -10.54
C ALA A 34 0.71 -5.07 -10.66
N GLN A 35 1.68 -5.18 -9.74
CA GLN A 35 2.60 -6.33 -9.69
C GLN A 35 1.87 -7.64 -9.38
N ALA A 36 0.94 -7.63 -8.42
CA ALA A 36 0.12 -8.79 -8.11
C ALA A 36 -0.77 -9.21 -9.31
N ALA A 37 -1.35 -8.22 -9.99
CA ALA A 37 -2.10 -8.43 -11.22
C ALA A 37 -1.24 -9.08 -12.32
N TYR A 38 0.01 -8.66 -12.43
CA TYR A 38 0.97 -9.24 -13.37
C TYR A 38 1.31 -10.69 -13.03
N ALA A 39 1.50 -11.00 -11.75
CA ALA A 39 1.83 -12.34 -11.28
C ALA A 39 0.69 -13.36 -11.44
N THR A 40 -0.57 -12.90 -11.37
CA THR A 40 -1.77 -13.74 -11.50
C THR A 40 -2.28 -13.86 -12.94
N ARG A 41 -1.63 -13.19 -13.89
CA ARG A 41 -2.03 -13.25 -15.29
C ARG A 41 -1.90 -14.69 -15.81
N ASP A 42 -2.94 -15.15 -16.48
CA ASP A 42 -2.96 -16.49 -17.10
C ASP A 42 -2.00 -16.52 -18.30
N ASN A 43 -0.87 -17.23 -18.16
CA ASN A 43 0.13 -17.38 -19.22
C ASN A 43 -0.25 -18.48 -20.25
N ARG A 44 -1.51 -18.90 -20.32
CA ARG A 44 -1.92 -19.91 -21.31
C ARG A 44 -1.82 -19.34 -22.72
N PRO A 45 -1.18 -20.06 -23.66
CA PRO A 45 -1.15 -19.66 -25.05
C PRO A 45 -2.57 -19.50 -25.62
N GLY A 46 -2.88 -18.32 -26.17
CA GLY A 46 -4.18 -18.02 -26.77
C GLY A 46 -5.19 -17.27 -25.88
N HIS A 47 -4.86 -16.95 -24.63
CA HIS A 47 -5.68 -16.09 -23.79
C HIS A 47 -5.06 -14.69 -23.68
N ASP A 48 -5.65 -13.74 -24.37
CA ASP A 48 -5.29 -12.30 -24.34
C ASP A 48 -5.71 -11.59 -23.03
N VAL A 49 -5.88 -12.32 -21.92
CA VAL A 49 -6.28 -11.72 -20.64
C VAL A 49 -5.04 -11.16 -19.96
N LYS A 50 -4.81 -9.88 -20.14
CA LYS A 50 -3.65 -9.12 -19.67
C LYS A 50 -3.85 -8.47 -18.30
N GLY A 51 -4.40 -9.20 -17.33
CA GLY A 51 -4.65 -8.72 -15.97
C GLY A 51 -5.70 -9.54 -15.23
N PRO A 52 -6.03 -9.23 -13.96
CA PRO A 52 -7.13 -9.88 -13.25
C PRO A 52 -8.45 -9.73 -14.03
N PRO A 53 -9.30 -10.76 -14.06
CA PRO A 53 -10.57 -10.72 -14.78
C PRO A 53 -11.37 -9.47 -14.37
N GLY A 54 -11.64 -8.61 -15.36
CA GLY A 54 -12.41 -7.40 -15.13
C GLY A 54 -11.69 -6.22 -14.49
N ALA A 55 -10.39 -6.29 -14.19
CA ALA A 55 -9.64 -5.12 -13.72
C ALA A 55 -9.59 -4.04 -14.80
N LEU A 56 -9.81 -2.79 -14.41
CA LEU A 56 -9.73 -1.62 -15.28
C LEU A 56 -8.59 -0.73 -14.76
N PHE A 57 -7.74 -0.31 -15.69
CA PHE A 57 -6.63 0.59 -15.45
C PHE A 57 -6.86 1.90 -16.18
N GLY A 58 -6.24 2.98 -15.72
CA GLY A 58 -6.27 4.22 -16.47
C GLY A 58 -5.29 5.25 -15.95
N TRP A 59 -5.07 6.26 -16.79
CA TRP A 59 -4.20 7.40 -16.51
C TRP A 59 -4.86 8.69 -17.01
N TRP A 60 -4.50 9.79 -16.36
CA TRP A 60 -4.94 11.12 -16.76
C TRP A 60 -3.92 11.75 -17.69
N GLU A 61 -4.34 12.08 -18.90
CA GLU A 61 -3.55 12.83 -19.89
C GLU A 61 -3.89 14.32 -19.84
N PRO A 62 -2.92 15.19 -19.45
CA PRO A 62 -3.11 16.63 -19.49
C PRO A 62 -3.07 17.17 -20.94
N PRO A 63 -3.60 18.41 -21.14
CA PRO A 63 -3.66 19.03 -22.47
C PRO A 63 -2.30 19.26 -23.14
N ASP A 64 -1.30 19.49 -22.34
CA ASP A 64 0.04 19.91 -22.77
C ASP A 64 0.97 18.75 -23.16
N GLY A 65 0.47 17.50 -23.08
CA GLY A 65 1.28 16.33 -23.43
C GLY A 65 2.43 16.04 -22.46
N SER A 66 2.46 16.67 -21.29
CA SER A 66 3.55 16.52 -20.30
C SER A 66 3.61 15.15 -19.60
N GLY A 67 2.81 14.19 -20.07
CA GLY A 67 2.70 12.86 -19.49
C GLY A 67 1.66 12.75 -18.37
N PRO A 68 1.43 11.55 -17.83
CA PRO A 68 0.37 11.31 -16.85
C PRO A 68 0.52 12.14 -15.58
N ARG A 69 -0.61 12.64 -15.06
CA ARG A 69 -0.70 13.37 -13.76
C ARG A 69 -1.58 12.66 -12.74
N GLY A 70 -2.11 11.51 -13.08
CA GLY A 70 -2.89 10.63 -12.21
C GLY A 70 -2.99 9.25 -12.83
N ALA A 71 -3.21 8.25 -12.00
CA ALA A 71 -3.45 6.89 -12.44
C ALA A 71 -4.46 6.20 -11.50
N PHE A 72 -5.16 5.19 -11.99
CA PHE A 72 -6.00 4.36 -11.16
C PHE A 72 -5.95 2.89 -11.56
N LEU A 73 -6.31 2.04 -10.60
CA LEU A 73 -6.62 0.63 -10.79
C LEU A 73 -7.95 0.34 -10.10
N HIS A 74 -8.87 -0.29 -10.81
CA HIS A 74 -10.13 -0.74 -10.27
C HIS A 74 -10.35 -2.24 -10.50
N ASP A 75 -10.26 -3.01 -9.42
CA ASP A 75 -10.77 -4.37 -9.33
C ASP A 75 -12.23 -4.28 -8.85
N PRO A 76 -13.22 -4.95 -9.53
CA PRO A 76 -14.63 -4.90 -9.14
C PRO A 76 -14.90 -5.33 -7.68
N SER A 77 -14.04 -6.15 -7.09
CA SER A 77 -14.17 -6.62 -5.70
C SER A 77 -13.67 -5.61 -4.64
N ALA A 78 -12.98 -4.53 -5.07
CA ALA A 78 -12.29 -3.60 -4.18
C ALA A 78 -12.69 -2.13 -4.44
N PRO A 79 -12.38 -1.20 -3.51
CA PRO A 79 -12.42 0.23 -3.80
C PRO A 79 -11.49 0.58 -4.95
N VAL A 80 -11.87 1.58 -5.77
CA VAL A 80 -10.96 2.10 -6.79
C VAL A 80 -9.71 2.68 -6.12
N LEU A 81 -8.54 2.25 -6.56
CA LEU A 81 -7.25 2.68 -6.06
C LEU A 81 -6.72 3.81 -6.95
N ILE A 82 -6.54 5.01 -6.39
CA ILE A 82 -6.10 6.19 -7.13
C ILE A 82 -4.69 6.59 -6.67
N ALA A 83 -3.82 6.86 -7.65
CA ALA A 83 -2.54 7.54 -7.49
C ALA A 83 -2.66 8.97 -8.01
N GLY A 84 -2.06 9.92 -7.27
CA GLY A 84 -2.17 11.35 -7.53
C GLY A 84 -3.06 12.06 -6.51
N ARG A 85 -2.71 13.32 -6.23
CA ARG A 85 -3.36 14.12 -5.18
C ARG A 85 -4.34 15.16 -5.72
N ALA A 86 -4.33 15.42 -7.04
CA ALA A 86 -5.12 16.48 -7.67
C ALA A 86 -6.63 16.21 -7.53
N PRO A 87 -7.37 17.03 -6.78
CA PRO A 87 -8.78 16.81 -6.51
C PRO A 87 -9.64 16.86 -7.78
N GLU A 88 -9.32 17.75 -8.71
CA GLU A 88 -10.04 17.93 -9.98
C GLU A 88 -9.90 16.71 -10.88
N ILE A 89 -8.72 16.07 -10.90
CA ILE A 89 -8.46 14.84 -11.65
C ILE A 89 -9.28 13.68 -11.05
N ALA A 90 -9.27 13.55 -9.73
CA ALA A 90 -10.04 12.53 -9.04
C ALA A 90 -11.55 12.70 -9.20
N ALA A 91 -12.06 13.93 -9.12
CA ALA A 91 -13.47 14.23 -9.38
C ALA A 91 -13.90 13.89 -10.82
N ALA A 92 -13.04 14.17 -11.81
CA ALA A 92 -13.27 13.80 -13.20
C ALA A 92 -13.36 12.28 -13.39
N LEU A 93 -12.60 11.48 -12.63
CA LEU A 93 -12.68 10.02 -12.67
C LEU A 93 -14.07 9.50 -12.26
N ALA A 94 -14.71 10.14 -11.29
CA ALA A 94 -16.05 9.77 -10.86
C ALA A 94 -17.10 9.92 -11.97
N ALA A 95 -16.85 10.75 -12.98
CA ALA A 95 -17.71 10.87 -14.16
C ALA A 95 -17.35 9.85 -15.27
N GLU A 96 -16.13 9.33 -15.27
CA GLU A 96 -15.64 8.42 -16.31
C GLU A 96 -15.99 6.96 -16.05
N LEU A 97 -15.85 6.51 -14.79
CA LEU A 97 -16.06 5.11 -14.43
C LEU A 97 -17.45 4.54 -14.77
N PRO A 98 -18.57 5.29 -14.62
CA PRO A 98 -19.88 4.81 -15.05
C PRO A 98 -19.97 4.53 -16.54
N LYS A 99 -19.26 5.30 -17.37
CA LYS A 99 -19.22 5.07 -18.83
C LYS A 99 -18.59 3.72 -19.19
N ALA A 100 -17.67 3.25 -18.33
CA ALA A 100 -17.08 1.91 -18.44
C ALA A 100 -17.92 0.82 -17.76
N GLY A 101 -19.18 1.10 -17.36
CA GLY A 101 -20.07 0.14 -16.73
C GLY A 101 -19.64 -0.31 -15.32
N ARG A 102 -18.90 0.53 -14.59
CA ARG A 102 -18.32 0.17 -13.29
C ARG A 102 -19.19 0.60 -12.11
N ALA A 103 -19.53 -0.37 -11.26
CA ALA A 103 -20.09 -0.11 -9.94
C ALA A 103 -18.93 0.09 -8.93
N MET A 104 -19.06 1.09 -8.07
CA MET A 104 -18.04 1.45 -7.10
C MET A 104 -18.45 1.07 -5.68
N SER A 105 -17.62 0.26 -5.00
CA SER A 105 -17.78 -0.06 -3.58
C SER A 105 -17.14 1.00 -2.68
N GLY A 106 -16.27 1.83 -3.23
CA GLY A 106 -15.52 2.85 -2.50
C GLY A 106 -14.32 3.38 -3.27
N VAL A 107 -13.50 4.17 -2.61
CA VAL A 107 -12.25 4.72 -3.11
C VAL A 107 -11.14 4.61 -2.07
N ASP A 108 -9.93 4.25 -2.48
CA ASP A 108 -8.69 4.34 -1.71
C ASP A 108 -7.74 5.30 -2.45
N ALA A 109 -7.49 6.44 -1.87
CA ALA A 109 -6.71 7.50 -2.51
C ALA A 109 -6.00 8.38 -1.47
N PRO A 110 -5.04 9.24 -1.89
CA PRO A 110 -4.64 10.40 -1.11
C PRO A 110 -5.86 11.20 -0.66
N ARG A 111 -5.81 11.77 0.54
CA ARG A 111 -6.96 12.37 1.23
C ARG A 111 -7.75 13.33 0.35
N GLU A 112 -7.07 14.27 -0.28
CA GLU A 112 -7.72 15.31 -1.11
C GLU A 112 -8.41 14.71 -2.33
N ALA A 113 -7.76 13.74 -2.97
CA ALA A 113 -8.32 13.03 -4.11
C ALA A 113 -9.51 12.14 -3.72
N ALA A 114 -9.43 11.45 -2.57
CA ALA A 114 -10.52 10.62 -2.07
C ALA A 114 -11.77 11.44 -1.77
N ASP A 115 -11.61 12.58 -1.09
CA ASP A 115 -12.72 13.46 -0.73
C ASP A 115 -13.38 14.06 -1.99
N ALA A 116 -12.60 14.48 -2.99
CA ALA A 116 -13.13 15.02 -4.24
C ALA A 116 -13.84 13.95 -5.09
N PHE A 117 -13.23 12.75 -5.22
CA PHE A 117 -13.86 11.63 -5.92
C PHE A 117 -15.18 11.24 -5.25
N ALA A 118 -15.19 11.09 -3.92
CA ALA A 118 -16.36 10.67 -3.18
C ALA A 118 -17.50 11.69 -3.25
N ALA A 119 -17.20 12.99 -3.19
CA ALA A 119 -18.19 14.03 -3.37
C ALA A 119 -18.85 13.97 -4.75
N ALA A 120 -18.04 13.87 -5.82
CA ALA A 120 -18.55 13.78 -7.18
C ALA A 120 -19.34 12.48 -7.43
N TRP A 121 -18.86 11.35 -6.87
CA TRP A 121 -19.55 10.06 -7.00
C TRP A 121 -20.87 10.03 -6.23
N SER A 122 -20.87 10.48 -4.97
CA SER A 122 -22.07 10.52 -4.12
C SER A 122 -23.18 11.35 -4.75
N GLN A 123 -22.83 12.53 -5.29
CA GLN A 123 -23.78 13.39 -5.98
C GLN A 123 -24.37 12.70 -7.23
N ARG A 124 -23.55 12.00 -7.98
CA ARG A 124 -23.96 11.33 -9.22
C ARG A 124 -24.76 10.06 -9.00
N ALA A 125 -24.33 9.24 -8.06
CA ALA A 125 -24.91 7.91 -7.81
C ALA A 125 -26.01 7.90 -6.74
N GLY A 126 -26.23 9.02 -6.05
CA GLY A 126 -27.21 9.10 -4.95
C GLY A 126 -26.88 8.18 -3.77
N VAL A 127 -25.59 7.98 -3.45
CA VAL A 127 -25.13 7.08 -2.40
C VAL A 127 -24.51 7.83 -1.23
N GLY A 128 -24.61 7.25 -0.04
CA GLY A 128 -23.92 7.73 1.15
C GLY A 128 -22.42 7.38 1.12
N VAL A 129 -21.62 8.15 1.85
CA VAL A 129 -20.18 7.98 2.00
C VAL A 129 -19.84 7.81 3.47
N ARG A 130 -19.05 6.79 3.78
CA ARG A 130 -18.50 6.58 5.13
C ARG A 130 -17.01 6.37 5.08
N VAL A 131 -16.31 6.90 6.07
CA VAL A 131 -14.88 6.64 6.25
C VAL A 131 -14.73 5.20 6.77
N ASN A 132 -13.96 4.40 6.04
CA ASN A 132 -13.63 3.04 6.44
C ASN A 132 -12.26 2.99 7.14
N ARG A 133 -11.26 3.69 6.58
CA ARG A 133 -9.89 3.64 7.10
C ARG A 133 -9.16 4.96 6.83
N HIS A 134 -8.37 5.41 7.82
CA HIS A 134 -7.34 6.43 7.65
C HIS A 134 -5.98 5.76 7.73
N SER A 135 -5.11 6.07 6.79
CA SER A 135 -3.75 5.52 6.75
C SER A 135 -2.74 6.63 6.50
N ARG A 136 -1.54 6.45 7.03
CA ARG A 136 -0.38 7.29 6.78
C ARG A 136 0.71 6.48 6.13
N VAL A 137 1.29 7.05 5.10
CA VAL A 137 2.40 6.46 4.36
C VAL A 137 3.69 7.08 4.86
N TYR A 138 4.57 6.25 5.37
CA TYR A 138 5.88 6.62 5.85
C TYR A 138 6.95 6.01 4.96
N ARG A 139 8.06 6.71 4.81
CA ARG A 139 9.21 6.29 4.02
C ARG A 139 10.47 6.36 4.86
N MET A 140 11.34 5.39 4.70
CA MET A 140 12.72 5.40 5.13
C MET A 140 13.59 5.27 3.88
N ALA A 141 14.52 6.18 3.65
CA ALA A 141 15.39 6.18 2.48
C ALA A 141 16.86 6.32 2.89
N GLY A 142 17.74 5.73 2.08
CA GLY A 142 19.18 5.78 2.30
C GLY A 142 19.68 4.86 3.43
N ALA A 143 20.99 4.92 3.70
CA ALA A 143 21.59 4.15 4.78
C ALA A 143 21.03 4.58 6.15
N VAL A 144 20.48 3.64 6.89
CA VAL A 144 19.99 3.86 8.25
C VAL A 144 21.21 3.89 9.19
N PRO A 145 21.57 5.02 9.80
CA PRO A 145 22.71 5.08 10.71
C PRO A 145 22.56 4.07 11.84
N GLU A 146 23.63 3.33 12.15
CA GLU A 146 23.63 2.37 13.26
C GLU A 146 23.33 3.00 14.62
N GLN A 147 23.60 4.29 14.76
CA GLN A 147 23.56 5.05 16.01
C GLN A 147 22.46 6.10 16.07
N HIS A 148 21.35 5.95 15.39
CA HIS A 148 20.22 6.80 15.73
C HIS A 148 19.73 6.37 17.13
N GLY A 149 20.21 7.08 18.16
CA GLY A 149 19.89 6.91 19.58
C GLY A 149 18.42 7.09 19.96
N LEU A 150 17.52 6.96 18.98
CA LEU A 150 16.08 7.08 19.12
C LEU A 150 15.41 5.77 19.55
N PHE A 151 16.04 4.61 19.31
CA PHE A 151 15.47 3.32 19.69
C PHE A 151 16.56 2.33 20.13
N ALA A 152 16.73 2.22 21.46
CA ALA A 152 17.43 1.09 22.06
C ALA A 152 16.44 -0.10 22.09
N GLY A 153 16.56 -1.00 21.12
CA GLY A 153 15.69 -2.17 21.01
C GLY A 153 15.92 -3.20 22.11
N PRO A 154 14.97 -4.12 22.32
CA PRO A 154 15.16 -5.27 23.19
C PRO A 154 16.25 -6.19 22.65
N ALA A 155 16.91 -6.93 23.54
CA ALA A 155 17.88 -7.95 23.17
C ALA A 155 17.27 -8.97 22.20
N GLY A 156 18.04 -9.37 21.19
CA GLY A 156 17.62 -10.30 20.16
C GLY A 156 18.32 -10.04 18.83
N GLN A 157 17.90 -10.76 17.83
CA GLN A 157 18.45 -10.67 16.48
C GLN A 157 17.39 -10.86 15.40
N LEU A 158 17.63 -10.27 14.22
CA LEU A 158 16.83 -10.55 13.03
C LEU A 158 17.20 -11.93 12.46
N ARG A 159 16.19 -12.76 12.22
CA ARG A 159 16.35 -14.02 11.49
C ARG A 159 15.37 -14.10 10.34
N ARG A 160 15.88 -14.40 9.14
CA ARG A 160 14.99 -14.66 8.01
C ARG A 160 14.21 -15.95 8.24
N ALA A 161 12.92 -15.94 7.87
CA ALA A 161 12.09 -17.13 7.95
C ALA A 161 12.47 -18.16 6.89
N THR A 162 12.30 -19.43 7.22
CA THR A 162 12.56 -20.59 6.38
C THR A 162 11.33 -21.47 6.25
N GLY A 163 11.39 -22.52 5.43
CA GLY A 163 10.31 -23.51 5.32
C GLY A 163 9.94 -24.19 6.64
N ALA A 164 10.89 -24.32 7.57
CA ALA A 164 10.64 -24.88 8.91
C ALA A 164 9.72 -23.99 9.76
N ASP A 165 9.63 -22.69 9.43
CA ASP A 165 8.79 -21.72 10.16
C ASP A 165 7.38 -21.61 9.59
N ARG A 166 7.04 -22.39 8.56
CA ARG A 166 5.78 -22.22 7.80
C ARG A 166 4.55 -22.24 8.68
N GLU A 167 4.44 -23.20 9.59
CA GLU A 167 3.27 -23.33 10.47
C GLU A 167 3.11 -22.13 11.40
N LEU A 168 4.22 -21.67 11.99
CA LEU A 168 4.23 -20.49 12.85
C LEU A 168 3.84 -19.22 12.07
N LEU A 169 4.38 -19.04 10.86
CA LEU A 169 4.03 -17.91 9.99
C LEU A 169 2.55 -17.93 9.63
N VAL A 170 1.99 -19.08 9.25
CA VAL A 170 0.55 -19.22 8.94
C VAL A 170 -0.30 -18.83 10.13
N ALA A 171 0.04 -19.31 11.33
CA ALA A 171 -0.67 -18.96 12.56
C ALA A 171 -0.64 -17.45 12.81
N TRP A 172 0.53 -16.81 12.65
CA TRP A 172 0.69 -15.38 12.91
C TRP A 172 0.10 -14.50 11.82
N VAL A 173 0.13 -14.93 10.56
CA VAL A 173 -0.57 -14.23 9.45
C VAL A 173 -2.09 -14.28 9.66
N LYS A 174 -2.64 -15.42 10.09
CA LYS A 174 -4.07 -15.55 10.42
C LYS A 174 -4.46 -14.62 11.59
N ALA A 175 -3.63 -14.60 12.63
CA ALA A 175 -3.85 -13.73 13.80
C ALA A 175 -3.77 -12.23 13.40
N PHE A 176 -2.77 -11.84 12.61
CA PHE A 176 -2.64 -10.49 12.09
C PHE A 176 -3.88 -10.08 11.28
N LYS A 177 -4.31 -10.93 10.33
CA LYS A 177 -5.49 -10.64 9.49
C LYS A 177 -6.75 -10.48 10.32
N ALA A 178 -6.94 -11.32 11.33
CA ALA A 178 -8.07 -11.21 12.26
C ALA A 178 -8.08 -9.87 13.02
N GLU A 179 -6.91 -9.40 13.47
CA GLU A 179 -6.79 -8.12 14.17
C GLU A 179 -7.08 -6.90 13.28
N VAL A 180 -6.69 -6.96 12.01
CA VAL A 180 -6.97 -5.86 11.06
C VAL A 180 -8.33 -5.99 10.37
N GLY A 181 -9.13 -6.99 10.76
CA GLY A 181 -10.48 -7.21 10.22
C GLY A 181 -10.49 -7.75 8.78
N GLU A 182 -9.41 -8.42 8.37
CA GLU A 182 -9.30 -9.09 7.08
C GLU A 182 -9.66 -10.58 7.20
N LEU A 183 -10.20 -11.16 6.12
CA LEU A 183 -10.44 -12.59 6.05
C LEU A 183 -9.12 -13.36 6.06
N ALA A 184 -9.04 -14.40 6.88
CA ALA A 184 -7.86 -15.27 6.96
C ALA A 184 -7.72 -16.23 5.76
N THR A 185 -8.63 -16.18 4.79
CA THR A 185 -8.54 -16.92 3.52
C THR A 185 -7.21 -16.59 2.82
N ALA A 186 -6.60 -17.58 2.21
CA ALA A 186 -5.32 -17.47 1.54
C ALA A 186 -4.10 -17.15 2.46
N ALA A 187 -4.19 -17.37 3.77
CA ALA A 187 -3.02 -17.18 4.65
C ALA A 187 -1.87 -18.13 4.29
N GLU A 188 -2.18 -19.38 4.00
CA GLU A 188 -1.23 -20.40 3.56
C GLU A 188 -0.52 -19.98 2.28
N THR A 189 -1.27 -19.60 1.25
CA THR A 189 -0.72 -19.14 -0.04
C THR A 189 0.13 -17.87 0.14
N THR A 190 -0.30 -16.96 1.01
CA THR A 190 0.48 -15.76 1.35
C THR A 190 1.83 -16.14 1.98
N VAL A 191 1.84 -17.10 2.90
CA VAL A 191 3.07 -17.56 3.56
C VAL A 191 3.98 -18.29 2.58
N ASP A 192 3.42 -19.16 1.74
CA ASP A 192 4.20 -19.89 0.73
C ASP A 192 4.88 -18.91 -0.25
N ASP A 193 4.18 -17.87 -0.67
CA ASP A 193 4.75 -16.79 -1.50
C ASP A 193 5.86 -16.03 -0.76
N LEU A 194 5.62 -15.63 0.51
CA LEU A 194 6.62 -14.95 1.33
C LEU A 194 7.89 -15.76 1.51
N LEU A 195 7.77 -17.07 1.76
CA LEU A 195 8.90 -17.97 1.90
C LEU A 195 9.66 -18.14 0.58
N CYS A 196 8.93 -18.19 -0.55
CA CYS A 196 9.51 -18.35 -1.88
C CYS A 196 10.52 -17.23 -2.22
N TYR A 197 10.25 -15.96 -1.87
CA TYR A 197 11.18 -14.87 -2.15
C TYR A 197 11.93 -14.33 -0.90
N GLY A 198 11.79 -15.00 0.25
CA GLY A 198 12.45 -14.60 1.49
C GLY A 198 11.90 -13.29 2.07
N GLY A 199 10.60 -13.01 1.87
CA GLY A 199 9.93 -11.78 2.28
C GLY A 199 9.48 -11.76 3.74
N ALA A 200 9.77 -12.77 4.56
CA ALA A 200 9.40 -12.82 5.97
C ALA A 200 10.62 -12.96 6.87
N ALA A 201 10.58 -12.29 8.02
CA ALA A 201 11.62 -12.36 9.04
C ALA A 201 11.02 -12.29 10.45
N PHE A 202 11.75 -12.86 11.41
CA PHE A 202 11.45 -12.81 12.84
C PHE A 202 12.46 -11.96 13.60
N TRP A 203 12.01 -11.36 14.69
CA TRP A 203 12.86 -11.00 15.79
C TRP A 203 12.91 -12.18 16.74
N GLU A 204 14.09 -12.70 17.00
CA GLU A 204 14.33 -13.76 17.96
C GLU A 204 14.93 -13.21 19.24
N ALA A 205 14.33 -13.54 20.38
CA ALA A 205 14.88 -13.31 21.68
C ALA A 205 15.10 -14.65 22.38
N ASN A 206 16.33 -14.90 22.84
CA ASN A 206 16.73 -16.18 23.46
C ASN A 206 16.41 -17.40 22.57
N GLY A 207 16.61 -17.29 21.26
CA GLY A 207 16.35 -18.37 20.29
C GLY A 207 14.87 -18.62 19.98
N VAL A 208 13.95 -17.76 20.47
CA VAL A 208 12.50 -17.91 20.25
C VAL A 208 11.99 -16.73 19.41
N PRO A 209 11.23 -16.95 18.33
CA PRO A 209 10.54 -15.90 17.60
C PRO A 209 9.55 -15.17 18.51
N VAL A 210 9.63 -13.84 18.59
CA VAL A 210 8.78 -12.99 19.45
C VAL A 210 8.04 -11.89 18.67
N ALA A 211 8.44 -11.61 17.44
CA ALA A 211 7.73 -10.74 16.49
C ALA A 211 8.08 -11.14 15.08
N MET A 212 7.22 -10.83 14.11
CA MET A 212 7.51 -10.98 12.68
C MET A 212 7.30 -9.68 11.93
N ALA A 213 8.02 -9.54 10.81
CA ALA A 213 7.71 -8.58 9.76
C ALA A 213 7.75 -9.28 8.40
N ALA A 214 6.86 -8.87 7.51
CA ALA A 214 6.87 -9.29 6.12
C ALA A 214 6.99 -8.07 5.20
N VAL A 215 7.73 -8.23 4.12
CA VAL A 215 7.95 -7.20 3.11
C VAL A 215 7.43 -7.66 1.75
N THR A 216 7.01 -6.71 0.92
CA THR A 216 6.60 -7.00 -0.46
C THR A 216 7.81 -7.33 -1.33
N ARG A 217 7.57 -7.93 -2.49
CA ARG A 217 8.57 -7.93 -3.56
C ARG A 217 8.96 -6.49 -3.93
N PRO A 218 10.22 -6.24 -4.31
CA PRO A 218 10.66 -4.92 -4.74
C PRO A 218 9.90 -4.43 -5.98
N VAL A 219 9.50 -3.16 -5.97
CA VAL A 219 8.97 -2.46 -7.15
C VAL A 219 9.61 -1.07 -7.21
N ALA A 220 10.22 -0.71 -8.33
CA ALA A 220 10.89 0.59 -8.50
C ALA A 220 11.89 0.91 -7.36
N ALA A 221 12.73 -0.06 -7.01
CA ALA A 221 13.70 0.04 -5.90
C ALA A 221 13.06 0.36 -4.52
N THR A 222 11.78 0.11 -4.37
CA THR A 222 11.00 0.33 -3.14
C THR A 222 10.43 -0.99 -2.64
N VAL A 223 10.52 -1.21 -1.34
CA VAL A 223 9.90 -2.34 -0.63
C VAL A 223 8.93 -1.81 0.40
N ARG A 224 7.78 -2.45 0.56
CA ARG A 224 6.83 -2.07 1.61
C ARG A 224 6.76 -3.14 2.69
N ILE A 225 6.81 -2.73 3.96
CA ILE A 225 6.44 -3.60 5.08
C ILE A 225 4.93 -3.84 4.98
N SER A 226 4.56 -5.06 4.64
CA SER A 226 3.17 -5.47 4.36
C SER A 226 2.45 -5.98 5.60
N MET A 227 3.17 -6.63 6.49
CA MET A 227 2.64 -7.16 7.74
C MET A 227 3.68 -6.99 8.86
N MET A 228 3.18 -6.75 10.05
CA MET A 228 3.98 -6.70 11.27
C MET A 228 3.11 -7.25 12.42
N TYR A 229 3.57 -8.32 13.06
CA TYR A 229 2.83 -8.95 14.12
C TYR A 229 3.70 -9.27 15.32
N THR A 230 3.16 -8.99 16.50
CA THR A 230 3.73 -9.39 17.80
C THR A 230 2.61 -10.04 18.59
N PRO A 231 2.76 -11.29 19.03
CA PRO A 231 1.76 -11.97 19.85
C PRO A 231 1.35 -11.12 21.07
N PRO A 232 0.08 -11.13 21.50
CA PRO A 232 -0.43 -10.26 22.56
C PRO A 232 0.42 -10.27 23.84
N GLU A 233 0.87 -11.44 24.25
CA GLU A 233 1.69 -11.66 25.47
C GLU A 233 3.12 -11.12 25.36
N ARG A 234 3.57 -10.78 24.13
CA ARG A 234 4.91 -10.23 23.86
C ARG A 234 4.88 -8.74 23.54
N ARG A 235 3.70 -8.10 23.55
CA ARG A 235 3.56 -6.67 23.20
C ARG A 235 4.13 -5.77 24.28
N ARG A 236 4.32 -4.51 23.90
CA ARG A 236 4.90 -3.42 24.73
C ARG A 236 6.34 -3.64 25.20
N SER A 237 7.00 -4.68 24.71
CA SER A 237 8.43 -4.97 24.94
C SER A 237 9.35 -4.43 23.83
N GLY A 238 8.80 -3.70 22.84
CA GLY A 238 9.58 -3.11 21.75
C GLY A 238 9.91 -4.06 20.58
N TYR A 239 9.50 -5.33 20.63
CA TYR A 239 9.85 -6.34 19.62
C TYR A 239 9.34 -5.98 18.21
N GLY A 240 8.12 -5.43 18.09
CA GLY A 240 7.59 -4.97 16.80
C GLY A 240 8.43 -3.86 16.18
N SER A 241 8.89 -2.90 17.00
CA SER A 241 9.81 -1.84 16.55
C SER A 241 11.18 -2.41 16.16
N ALA A 242 11.69 -3.38 16.93
CA ALA A 242 12.97 -4.03 16.66
C ALA A 242 12.98 -4.76 15.31
N VAL A 243 11.97 -5.61 15.06
CA VAL A 243 11.89 -6.34 13.78
C VAL A 243 11.68 -5.38 12.61
N THR A 244 10.88 -4.32 12.78
CA THR A 244 10.65 -3.30 11.75
C THR A 244 11.95 -2.60 11.35
N LEU A 245 12.69 -2.10 12.35
CA LEU A 245 13.95 -1.40 12.09
C LEU A 245 15.01 -2.34 11.50
N ALA A 246 15.13 -3.55 12.02
CA ALA A 246 16.11 -4.53 11.57
C ALA A 246 15.85 -4.99 10.12
N VAL A 247 14.58 -5.24 9.76
CA VAL A 247 14.20 -5.57 8.37
C VAL A 247 14.49 -4.38 7.45
N SER A 248 14.16 -3.15 7.88
CA SER A 248 14.42 -1.96 7.07
C SER A 248 15.91 -1.77 6.80
N ARG A 249 16.75 -1.96 7.80
CA ARG A 249 18.22 -1.91 7.65
C ARG A 249 18.72 -3.00 6.71
N ALA A 250 18.25 -4.23 6.90
CA ALA A 250 18.67 -5.37 6.06
C ALA A 250 18.29 -5.18 4.60
N VAL A 251 17.12 -4.58 4.33
CA VAL A 251 16.63 -4.30 2.97
C VAL A 251 17.37 -3.12 2.32
N LEU A 252 17.71 -2.08 3.10
CA LEU A 252 18.43 -0.89 2.62
C LEU A 252 19.94 -1.07 2.60
N ALA A 253 20.46 -2.17 3.13
CA ALA A 253 21.88 -2.46 3.06
C ALA A 253 22.35 -2.54 1.60
N PRO A 254 23.54 -1.99 1.28
CA PRO A 254 24.09 -2.12 -0.06
C PRO A 254 24.12 -3.61 -0.47
N PRO A 255 23.78 -3.93 -1.73
CA PRO A 255 23.89 -5.29 -2.20
C PRO A 255 25.37 -5.75 -2.17
N GLU A 256 25.60 -7.01 -1.87
CA GLU A 256 26.92 -7.61 -2.04
C GLU A 256 27.35 -7.47 -3.50
N ALA A 257 28.67 -7.45 -3.75
CA ALA A 257 29.23 -7.27 -5.08
C ALA A 257 28.63 -8.27 -6.08
N GLY A 258 27.92 -7.76 -7.09
CA GLY A 258 27.20 -8.56 -8.10
C GLY A 258 25.72 -8.85 -7.78
N GLY A 259 25.18 -8.29 -6.69
CA GLY A 259 23.79 -8.48 -6.30
C GLY A 259 22.78 -7.68 -7.14
N ALA A 260 21.49 -7.95 -6.90
CA ALA A 260 20.37 -7.28 -7.55
C ALA A 260 20.36 -5.76 -7.24
N SER A 261 19.63 -5.01 -8.04
CA SER A 261 19.47 -3.54 -7.90
C SER A 261 19.21 -3.13 -6.45
N ALA A 262 19.95 -2.12 -5.96
CA ALA A 262 19.80 -1.65 -4.58
C ALA A 262 18.38 -1.17 -4.31
N ILE A 263 17.80 -1.60 -3.19
CA ILE A 263 16.59 -1.00 -2.65
C ILE A 263 16.98 0.34 -2.05
N THR A 264 16.28 1.39 -2.43
CA THR A 264 16.55 2.75 -1.99
C THR A 264 15.54 3.25 -0.96
N GLU A 265 14.36 2.63 -0.90
CA GLU A 265 13.28 3.04 -0.02
C GLU A 265 12.57 1.86 0.63
N VAL A 266 12.27 1.99 1.92
CA VAL A 266 11.33 1.13 2.63
C VAL A 266 10.12 1.95 3.02
N VAL A 267 8.94 1.45 2.69
CA VAL A 267 7.66 2.08 2.98
C VAL A 267 6.94 1.33 4.08
N MET A 268 6.32 2.06 4.98
CA MET A 268 5.41 1.55 6.00
C MET A 268 4.09 2.30 5.93
N ILE A 269 2.97 1.59 6.02
CA ILE A 269 1.64 2.19 6.11
C ILE A 269 1.08 1.86 7.48
N THR A 270 0.73 2.91 8.24
CA THR A 270 0.09 2.77 9.56
C THR A 270 -1.35 3.26 9.50
N GLU A 271 -2.21 2.64 10.30
CA GLU A 271 -3.59 3.09 10.45
C GLU A 271 -3.72 4.10 11.59
N GLY A 272 -4.64 5.04 11.43
CA GLY A 272 -4.99 6.01 12.45
C GLY A 272 -5.00 7.46 11.98
N LYS A 273 -5.68 8.32 12.77
CA LYS A 273 -5.82 9.75 12.48
C LYS A 273 -4.65 10.60 12.98
N LYS A 274 -3.85 10.09 13.90
CA LYS A 274 -2.69 10.80 14.46
C LYS A 274 -1.39 10.28 13.88
N PRO A 275 -0.35 11.12 13.75
CA PRO A 275 0.97 10.66 13.34
C PRO A 275 1.48 9.54 14.25
N ASP A 276 2.10 8.54 13.64
CA ASP A 276 2.69 7.43 14.37
C ASP A 276 4.05 7.85 14.95
N ARG A 277 4.09 8.03 16.27
CA ARG A 277 5.32 8.39 16.98
C ARG A 277 6.37 7.29 16.90
N VAL A 278 5.96 6.03 16.75
CA VAL A 278 6.89 4.91 16.61
C VAL A 278 7.57 4.99 15.25
N ALA A 279 6.83 5.25 14.18
CA ALA A 279 7.41 5.44 12.84
C ALA A 279 8.50 6.53 12.85
N ALA A 280 8.21 7.70 13.42
CA ALA A 280 9.17 8.79 13.52
C ALA A 280 10.42 8.41 14.35
N ARG A 281 10.23 7.69 15.47
CA ARG A 281 11.36 7.21 16.31
C ARG A 281 12.22 6.18 15.61
N LEU A 282 11.68 5.44 14.66
CA LEU A 282 12.41 4.48 13.82
C LEU A 282 13.14 5.16 12.65
N GLY A 283 12.97 6.48 12.46
CA GLY A 283 13.59 7.24 11.39
C GLY A 283 12.77 7.29 10.09
N TYR A 284 11.48 6.95 10.15
CA TYR A 284 10.59 7.10 9.01
C TYR A 284 10.03 8.50 8.90
N GLU A 285 9.97 9.01 7.69
CA GLU A 285 9.36 10.30 7.33
C GLU A 285 7.94 10.11 6.82
N LEU A 286 7.01 10.97 7.23
CA LEU A 286 5.65 10.99 6.68
C LEU A 286 5.67 11.58 5.27
N VAL A 287 5.22 10.80 4.28
CA VAL A 287 5.15 11.25 2.88
C VAL A 287 3.73 11.47 2.38
N GLY A 288 2.71 10.94 3.06
CA GLY A 288 1.33 11.18 2.66
C GLY A 288 0.29 10.58 3.59
N GLU A 289 -0.94 11.05 3.42
CA GLU A 289 -2.14 10.48 4.04
C GLU A 289 -3.04 9.89 2.97
N ARG A 290 -3.62 8.74 3.28
CA ARG A 290 -4.61 8.05 2.45
C ARG A 290 -5.86 7.79 3.24
N VAL A 291 -6.98 7.74 2.54
CA VAL A 291 -8.27 7.42 3.12
C VAL A 291 -8.97 6.38 2.25
N VAL A 292 -9.56 5.40 2.89
CA VAL A 292 -10.53 4.49 2.26
C VAL A 292 -11.92 4.97 2.62
N LEU A 293 -12.67 5.36 1.60
CA LEU A 293 -14.08 5.72 1.70
C LEU A 293 -14.92 4.59 1.09
N ARG A 294 -16.00 4.20 1.74
CA ARG A 294 -16.96 3.21 1.24
C ARG A 294 -18.27 3.88 0.88
N PHE A 295 -18.87 3.40 -0.20
CA PHE A 295 -20.17 3.83 -0.69
C PHE A 295 -21.25 2.83 -0.28
N GLY A 296 -22.44 3.35 0.01
CA GLY A 296 -23.56 2.53 0.43
C GLY A 296 -24.87 3.33 0.41
N PRO A 297 -25.98 2.73 0.86
CA PRO A 297 -27.26 3.44 0.98
C PRO A 297 -27.11 4.73 1.77
N LEU A 298 -27.91 5.74 1.44
CA LEU A 298 -28.04 6.98 2.23
C LEU A 298 -28.64 6.65 3.59
N THR A 299 -27.78 6.41 4.59
CA THR A 299 -28.18 6.18 5.98
C THR A 299 -27.62 7.31 6.83
N GLY A 300 -28.46 8.27 7.20
CA GLY A 300 -28.08 9.43 8.04
C GLY A 300 -27.58 10.66 7.28
N PRO A 301 -27.25 11.75 7.99
CA PRO A 301 -26.82 12.99 7.36
C PRO A 301 -25.52 12.79 6.57
N THR A 302 -25.54 13.21 5.31
CA THR A 302 -24.37 13.18 4.42
C THR A 302 -23.19 13.89 5.08
N PRO A 303 -22.00 13.29 5.14
CA PRO A 303 -20.81 13.97 5.63
C PRO A 303 -20.60 15.26 4.82
N ARG A 304 -20.56 16.41 5.50
CA ARG A 304 -20.19 17.66 4.85
C ARG A 304 -18.69 17.64 4.60
N PHE A 305 -18.29 17.50 3.36
CA PHE A 305 -16.88 17.68 2.96
C PHE A 305 -16.58 19.19 3.00
N PRO A 306 -15.43 19.60 3.56
CA PRO A 306 -15.06 21.01 3.55
C PRO A 306 -14.85 21.47 2.10
N THR A 307 -15.66 22.41 1.65
CA THR A 307 -15.57 23.03 0.31
C THR A 307 -14.65 24.27 0.29
N GLY A 308 -13.78 24.42 1.29
CA GLY A 308 -12.89 25.58 1.42
C GLY A 308 -11.41 25.22 1.25
N PRO A 309 -10.56 26.21 0.91
CA PRO A 309 -9.12 25.99 0.81
C PRO A 309 -8.57 25.54 2.17
N VAL A 310 -7.72 24.53 2.13
CA VAL A 310 -7.03 23.96 3.31
C VAL A 310 -6.28 25.09 4.03
N PRO A 311 -6.48 25.32 5.35
CA PRO A 311 -5.70 26.30 6.09
C PRO A 311 -4.22 25.93 6.03
N ARG A 312 -3.37 26.87 5.60
CA ARG A 312 -1.93 26.74 5.69
C ARG A 312 -1.56 26.60 7.16
N LEU A 313 -0.95 25.49 7.53
CA LEU A 313 -0.28 25.35 8.82
C LEU A 313 0.78 26.45 8.92
N ARG A 314 0.59 27.38 9.84
CA ARG A 314 1.68 28.28 10.26
C ARG A 314 2.64 27.49 11.13
N GLY A 315 3.92 27.76 10.87
CA GLY A 315 5.11 27.11 11.41
C GLY A 315 5.27 27.05 12.92
#